data_75698868dee3fdfa95e3d00e8039ce0f
#
_entry.id   75698868dee3fdfa95e3d00e8039ce0f
#
_cell.length_a   1.000
_cell.length_b   1.000
_cell.length_c   1.000
_cell.angle_alpha   90.00
_cell.angle_beta   90.00
_cell.angle_gamma   90.00
#
_symmetry.space_group_name_H-M   'P 1'
#
loop_
_entity.id
_entity.type
_entity.pdbx_description
1 polymer ?
#
loop_
_entity_poly.entity_id
_entity_poly.type
_entity_poly.pdbx_seq_one_letter_code
_entity_poly.pdbx_strand_id
1 'polypeptide(L)'
;MRVISWNLLHDDGAKLLDVARLIERERPDLLLMQETTKTFEGLVRLVGGAFARVPLPGRVHGLAMWVPHPTARPPEVFALPEGAMVRRVCQTVDLGPFAVANVHLSHGQLLNRRQLRFIARRLPHRAAIIGDFNLVGPPLLPGFHDLGPREHTHRMSGVFRLRLDRCLARGVVCTEAEVLSRGASDHHPIMLRLESAADMAPHIVSR
;
A
#
# COMPACT_ATOMS: atom_id res chain seq x y z
N MET A 1 -3.70 -8.81 10.89
CA MET A 1 -3.09 -9.05 9.56
C MET A 1 -1.79 -8.27 9.43
N ARG A 2 -0.73 -8.92 8.92
CA ARG A 2 0.56 -8.28 8.60
C ARG A 2 0.55 -7.80 7.16
N VAL A 3 0.52 -6.48 6.97
CA VAL A 3 0.50 -5.83 5.66
C VAL A 3 1.84 -5.13 5.43
N ILE A 4 2.44 -5.34 4.26
CA ILE A 4 3.65 -4.62 3.85
C ILE A 4 3.33 -3.80 2.60
N SER A 5 3.87 -2.58 2.52
CA SER A 5 3.82 -1.74 1.32
C SER A 5 5.21 -1.30 0.93
N TRP A 6 5.55 -1.40 -0.37
CA TRP A 6 6.85 -1.05 -0.89
C TRP A 6 6.79 -0.47 -2.30
N ASN A 7 7.27 0.75 -2.50
CA ASN A 7 7.57 1.28 -3.82
C ASN A 7 8.92 0.71 -4.27
N LEU A 8 8.93 0.00 -5.41
CA LEU A 8 10.07 -0.81 -5.85
C LEU A 8 11.09 -0.03 -6.70
N LEU A 9 10.77 1.20 -7.14
CA LEU A 9 11.59 1.99 -8.07
C LEU A 9 11.90 1.19 -9.37
N HIS A 10 10.98 1.21 -10.33
CA HIS A 10 10.87 0.26 -11.44
C HIS A 10 12.11 0.05 -12.31
N ASP A 11 12.97 1.04 -12.50
CA ASP A 11 14.15 0.92 -13.38
C ASP A 11 15.37 0.36 -12.63
N ASP A 12 15.80 1.06 -11.57
CA ASP A 12 17.06 0.77 -10.84
C ASP A 12 16.85 0.25 -9.41
N GLY A 13 15.60 0.00 -9.03
CA GLY A 13 15.23 -0.38 -7.67
C GLY A 13 15.27 -1.89 -7.40
N ALA A 14 14.38 -2.30 -6.50
CA ALA A 14 14.27 -3.67 -6.03
C ALA A 14 13.94 -4.64 -7.18
N LYS A 15 14.60 -5.78 -7.18
CA LYS A 15 14.41 -6.84 -8.17
C LYS A 15 13.48 -7.93 -7.62
N LEU A 16 13.04 -8.81 -8.49
CA LEU A 16 12.15 -9.92 -8.16
C LEU A 16 12.63 -10.74 -6.96
N LEU A 17 13.93 -11.04 -6.88
CA LEU A 17 14.51 -11.79 -5.77
C LEU A 17 14.53 -11.00 -4.45
N ASP A 18 14.62 -9.69 -4.47
CA ASP A 18 14.56 -8.87 -3.27
C ASP A 18 13.17 -8.94 -2.65
N VAL A 19 12.12 -8.90 -3.50
CA VAL A 19 10.73 -9.05 -3.08
C VAL A 19 10.46 -10.47 -2.57
N ALA A 20 10.98 -11.51 -3.24
CA ALA A 20 10.85 -12.89 -2.78
C ALA A 20 11.46 -13.07 -1.38
N ARG A 21 12.70 -12.58 -1.17
CA ARG A 21 13.37 -12.61 0.15
C ARG A 21 12.62 -11.82 1.23
N LEU A 22 12.00 -10.69 0.85
CA LEU A 22 11.15 -9.93 1.78
C LEU A 22 9.95 -10.78 2.23
N ILE A 23 9.26 -11.45 1.30
CA ILE A 23 8.12 -12.32 1.60
C ILE A 23 8.55 -13.49 2.51
N GLU A 24 9.64 -14.15 2.19
CA GLU A 24 10.16 -15.28 2.99
C GLU A 24 10.52 -14.88 4.42
N ARG A 25 11.15 -13.72 4.58
CA ARG A 25 11.58 -13.19 5.88
C ARG A 25 10.41 -12.67 6.72
N GLU A 26 9.56 -11.85 6.10
CA GLU A 26 8.52 -11.09 6.81
C GLU A 26 7.18 -11.82 6.87
N ARG A 27 6.94 -12.79 5.97
CA ARG A 27 5.70 -13.58 5.87
C ARG A 27 4.43 -12.71 5.94
N PRO A 28 4.27 -11.74 5.03
CA PRO A 28 3.10 -10.89 5.05
C PRO A 28 1.83 -11.64 4.64
N ASP A 29 0.69 -11.25 5.22
CA ASP A 29 -0.63 -11.67 4.76
C ASP A 29 -1.05 -10.94 3.47
N LEU A 30 -0.49 -9.72 3.26
CA LEU A 30 -0.69 -8.90 2.08
C LEU A 30 0.56 -8.07 1.81
N LEU A 31 1.08 -8.13 0.59
CA LEU A 31 2.12 -7.25 0.10
C LEU A 31 1.56 -6.34 -0.99
N LEU A 32 1.66 -5.03 -0.76
CA LEU A 32 1.28 -3.96 -1.69
C LEU A 32 2.55 -3.41 -2.34
N MET A 33 2.55 -3.33 -3.66
CA MET A 33 3.72 -2.87 -4.39
C MET A 33 3.36 -1.75 -5.34
N GLN A 34 4.23 -0.75 -5.44
CA GLN A 34 4.16 0.33 -6.40
C GLN A 34 5.36 0.23 -7.35
N GLU A 35 5.21 0.78 -8.54
CA GLU A 35 6.21 0.75 -9.61
C GLU A 35 6.60 -0.66 -10.09
N THR A 36 5.73 -1.65 -9.94
CA THR A 36 5.94 -3.00 -10.43
C THR A 36 5.88 -3.08 -11.96
N THR A 37 6.82 -3.81 -12.55
CA THR A 37 6.83 -4.17 -13.96
C THR A 37 6.29 -5.60 -14.18
N LYS A 38 6.13 -6.01 -15.44
CA LYS A 38 5.67 -7.37 -15.79
C LYS A 38 6.59 -8.48 -15.25
N THR A 39 7.86 -8.19 -15.05
CA THR A 39 8.85 -9.14 -14.50
C THR A 39 8.41 -9.72 -13.15
N PHE A 40 7.68 -8.94 -12.33
CA PHE A 40 7.22 -9.38 -11.00
C PHE A 40 6.10 -10.43 -11.05
N GLU A 41 5.49 -10.71 -12.20
CA GLU A 41 4.55 -11.84 -12.37
C GLU A 41 5.24 -13.20 -12.10
N GLY A 42 6.57 -13.24 -12.23
CA GLY A 42 7.39 -14.40 -11.84
C GLY A 42 7.43 -14.69 -10.34
N LEU A 43 6.95 -13.79 -9.48
CA LEU A 43 6.98 -13.94 -8.02
C LEU A 43 6.25 -15.20 -7.55
N VAL A 44 5.11 -15.51 -8.16
CA VAL A 44 4.31 -16.71 -7.84
C VAL A 44 5.11 -18.01 -8.05
N ARG A 45 6.02 -18.03 -9.01
CA ARG A 45 6.88 -19.21 -9.25
C ARG A 45 7.96 -19.39 -8.17
N LEU A 46 8.36 -18.29 -7.51
CA LEU A 46 9.41 -18.32 -6.48
C LEU A 46 8.84 -18.62 -5.10
N VAL A 47 7.74 -17.98 -4.73
CA VAL A 47 7.21 -17.99 -3.35
C VAL A 47 5.76 -18.47 -3.26
N GLY A 48 5.16 -18.92 -4.36
CA GLY A 48 3.76 -19.31 -4.40
C GLY A 48 2.80 -18.11 -4.22
N GLY A 49 1.57 -18.41 -3.79
CA GLY A 49 0.55 -17.41 -3.54
C GLY A 49 -0.19 -16.94 -4.79
N ALA A 50 -0.88 -15.81 -4.67
CA ALA A 50 -1.58 -15.15 -5.77
C ALA A 50 -1.04 -13.72 -5.96
N PHE A 51 -0.93 -13.31 -7.22
CA PHE A 51 -0.38 -12.02 -7.63
C PHE A 51 -1.32 -11.32 -8.61
N ALA A 52 -1.65 -10.07 -8.34
CA ALA A 52 -2.49 -9.26 -9.21
C ALA A 52 -1.82 -7.93 -9.50
N ARG A 53 -1.52 -7.67 -10.77
CA ARG A 53 -0.86 -6.45 -11.24
C ARG A 53 -1.79 -5.63 -12.13
N VAL A 54 -1.72 -4.32 -12.01
CA VAL A 54 -2.35 -3.35 -12.90
C VAL A 54 -1.32 -2.32 -13.37
N PRO A 55 -1.02 -2.24 -14.68
CA PRO A 55 -0.16 -1.20 -15.21
C PRO A 55 -0.84 0.17 -15.13
N LEU A 56 -0.07 1.24 -14.92
CA LEU A 56 -0.59 2.59 -15.10
C LEU A 56 -0.87 2.85 -16.59
N PRO A 57 -1.91 3.63 -16.92
CA PRO A 57 -2.24 3.95 -18.32
C PRO A 57 -1.03 4.55 -19.05
N GLY A 58 -0.60 3.88 -20.14
CA GLY A 58 0.53 4.31 -20.97
C GLY A 58 1.91 4.12 -20.32
N ARG A 59 2.04 3.27 -19.28
CA ARG A 59 3.30 2.99 -18.59
C ARG A 59 3.58 1.49 -18.51
N VAL A 60 4.86 1.13 -18.44
CA VAL A 60 5.31 -0.26 -18.26
C VAL A 60 5.18 -0.72 -16.80
N HIS A 61 5.21 0.22 -15.87
CA HIS A 61 5.07 -0.02 -14.42
C HIS A 61 3.67 0.28 -13.90
N GLY A 62 3.36 -0.19 -12.71
CA GLY A 62 2.05 0.01 -12.09
C GLY A 62 1.98 -0.45 -10.65
N LEU A 63 0.78 -0.78 -10.21
CA LEU A 63 0.52 -1.34 -8.89
C LEU A 63 0.47 -2.86 -8.97
N ALA A 64 0.81 -3.52 -7.85
CA ALA A 64 0.55 -4.95 -7.69
C ALA A 64 0.25 -5.28 -6.23
N MET A 65 -0.44 -6.41 -6.05
CA MET A 65 -0.68 -7.05 -4.76
C MET A 65 -0.23 -8.51 -4.83
N TRP A 66 0.32 -9.00 -3.73
CA TRP A 66 0.58 -10.42 -3.52
C TRP A 66 -0.03 -10.85 -2.19
N VAL A 67 -0.60 -12.07 -2.17
CA VAL A 67 -1.16 -12.72 -0.99
C VAL A 67 -0.74 -14.19 -0.96
N PRO A 68 -0.53 -14.81 0.23
CA PRO A 68 -0.17 -16.24 0.33
C PRO A 68 -1.27 -17.17 -0.19
N HIS A 69 -2.54 -16.76 -0.07
CA HIS A 69 -3.70 -17.49 -0.57
C HIS A 69 -4.62 -16.57 -1.35
N PRO A 70 -5.24 -17.03 -2.45
CA PRO A 70 -6.17 -16.22 -3.22
C PRO A 70 -7.28 -15.64 -2.35
N THR A 71 -7.62 -14.38 -2.58
CA THR A 71 -8.75 -13.70 -1.94
C THR A 71 -10.07 -14.21 -2.52
N ALA A 72 -11.16 -14.11 -1.73
CA ALA A 72 -12.49 -14.55 -2.17
C ALA A 72 -13.00 -13.79 -3.41
N ARG A 73 -12.53 -12.55 -3.59
CA ARG A 73 -12.81 -11.72 -4.76
C ARG A 73 -11.49 -11.17 -5.31
N PRO A 74 -11.35 -11.05 -6.65
CA PRO A 74 -10.18 -10.43 -7.23
C PRO A 74 -10.10 -8.95 -6.83
N PRO A 75 -8.90 -8.35 -6.80
CA PRO A 75 -8.74 -6.92 -6.57
C PRO A 75 -9.48 -6.10 -7.64
N GLU A 76 -10.18 -5.06 -7.21
CA GLU A 76 -10.82 -4.07 -8.08
C GLU A 76 -9.86 -2.93 -8.39
N VAL A 77 -10.04 -2.32 -9.58
CA VAL A 77 -9.21 -1.21 -10.04
C VAL A 77 -10.08 -0.08 -10.55
N PHE A 78 -9.75 1.15 -10.16
CA PHE A 78 -10.41 2.34 -10.70
C PHE A 78 -9.42 3.48 -10.93
N ALA A 79 -9.69 4.30 -11.94
CA ALA A 79 -8.90 5.49 -12.26
C ALA A 79 -9.07 6.57 -11.18
N LEU A 80 -7.99 7.27 -10.88
CA LEU A 80 -7.97 8.41 -9.97
C LEU A 80 -8.14 9.73 -10.73
N PRO A 81 -8.61 10.81 -10.06
CA PRO A 81 -8.63 12.15 -10.65
C PRO A 81 -7.28 12.50 -11.27
N GLU A 82 -7.32 12.93 -12.52
CA GLU A 82 -6.13 13.18 -13.33
C GLU A 82 -5.50 14.54 -13.02
N GLY A 83 -4.18 14.60 -13.20
CA GLY A 83 -3.37 15.79 -13.30
C GLY A 83 -2.68 15.84 -14.66
N ALA A 84 -1.80 16.82 -14.85
CA ALA A 84 -1.12 17.06 -16.12
C ALA A 84 -0.07 15.98 -16.51
N MET A 85 0.37 15.15 -15.57
CA MET A 85 1.52 14.23 -15.77
C MET A 85 1.07 12.79 -15.96
N VAL A 86 1.07 12.00 -14.89
CA VAL A 86 0.84 10.56 -14.94
C VAL A 86 -0.58 10.23 -14.47
N ARG A 87 -1.30 9.47 -15.29
CA ARG A 87 -2.59 8.90 -14.89
C ARG A 87 -2.38 7.84 -13.82
N ARG A 88 -3.05 8.01 -12.69
CA ARG A 88 -2.94 7.10 -11.54
C ARG A 88 -4.20 6.24 -11.43
N VAL A 89 -4.02 5.07 -10.87
CA VAL A 89 -5.11 4.14 -10.52
C VAL A 89 -5.02 3.80 -9.04
N CYS A 90 -6.11 3.31 -8.48
CA CYS A 90 -6.17 2.68 -7.18
C CYS A 90 -6.53 1.21 -7.38
N GLN A 91 -5.86 0.33 -6.68
CA GLN A 91 -6.14 -1.10 -6.64
C GLN A 91 -6.66 -1.44 -5.25
N THR A 92 -7.85 -2.04 -5.14
CA THR A 92 -8.48 -2.36 -3.86
C THR A 92 -8.74 -3.84 -3.73
N VAL A 93 -8.64 -4.34 -2.50
CA VAL A 93 -8.97 -5.72 -2.15
C VAL A 93 -9.83 -5.74 -0.89
N ASP A 94 -10.89 -6.55 -0.90
CA ASP A 94 -11.70 -6.85 0.26
C ASP A 94 -11.11 -8.09 0.96
N LEU A 95 -10.71 -7.91 2.21
CA LEU A 95 -10.11 -8.96 3.03
C LEU A 95 -11.13 -9.60 4.01
N GLY A 96 -12.39 -9.18 3.92
CA GLY A 96 -13.47 -9.58 4.82
C GLY A 96 -13.59 -8.64 6.02
N PRO A 97 -12.67 -8.60 6.99
CA PRO A 97 -12.74 -7.71 8.14
C PRO A 97 -12.66 -6.22 7.77
N PHE A 98 -11.90 -5.88 6.73
CA PHE A 98 -11.75 -4.53 6.17
C PHE A 98 -11.23 -4.58 4.73
N ALA A 99 -11.41 -3.49 3.99
CA ALA A 99 -10.83 -3.35 2.66
C ALA A 99 -9.49 -2.60 2.70
N VAL A 100 -8.60 -2.92 1.76
CA VAL A 100 -7.30 -2.24 1.59
C VAL A 100 -7.21 -1.65 0.19
N ALA A 101 -6.79 -0.38 0.11
CA ALA A 101 -6.48 0.31 -1.13
C ALA A 101 -4.97 0.49 -1.26
N ASN A 102 -4.39 -0.09 -2.31
CA ASN A 102 -3.01 0.13 -2.75
C ASN A 102 -2.96 1.36 -3.64
N VAL A 103 -2.10 2.31 -3.32
CA VAL A 103 -2.00 3.58 -4.03
C VAL A 103 -0.55 3.98 -4.33
N HIS A 104 -0.38 4.65 -5.47
CA HIS A 104 0.77 5.49 -5.79
C HIS A 104 0.21 6.81 -6.31
N LEU A 105 0.08 7.80 -5.43
CA LEU A 105 -0.58 9.05 -5.74
C LEU A 105 0.27 9.96 -6.64
N SER A 106 -0.36 10.92 -7.26
CA SER A 106 0.32 11.92 -8.09
C SER A 106 1.19 12.85 -7.24
N HIS A 107 2.22 13.42 -7.84
CA HIS A 107 2.91 14.56 -7.26
C HIS A 107 1.98 15.78 -7.20
N GLY A 108 2.19 16.64 -6.21
CA GLY A 108 1.42 17.87 -6.06
C GLY A 108 0.38 17.79 -4.93
N GLN A 109 0.55 18.69 -3.96
CA GLN A 109 -0.14 18.68 -2.67
C GLN A 109 -1.68 18.76 -2.74
N LEU A 110 -2.23 19.42 -3.78
CA LEU A 110 -3.68 19.52 -3.95
C LEU A 110 -4.26 18.29 -4.65
N LEU A 111 -3.56 17.78 -5.67
CA LEU A 111 -4.04 16.64 -6.46
C LEU A 111 -4.06 15.35 -5.64
N ASN A 112 -2.99 15.06 -4.89
CA ASN A 112 -2.95 13.86 -4.06
C ASN A 112 -4.03 13.87 -2.97
N ARG A 113 -4.32 15.02 -2.34
CA ARG A 113 -5.45 15.15 -1.40
C ARG A 113 -6.82 14.98 -2.09
N ARG A 114 -6.97 15.47 -3.33
CA ARG A 114 -8.17 15.22 -4.15
C ARG A 114 -8.33 13.74 -4.45
N GLN A 115 -7.24 13.06 -4.81
CA GLN A 115 -7.22 11.60 -5.04
C GLN A 115 -7.58 10.83 -3.77
N LEU A 116 -7.02 11.18 -2.61
CA LEU A 116 -7.37 10.57 -1.33
C LEU A 116 -8.87 10.69 -0.99
N ARG A 117 -9.46 11.88 -1.15
CA ARG A 117 -10.90 12.09 -0.94
C ARG A 117 -11.75 11.26 -1.90
N PHE A 118 -11.32 11.12 -3.15
CA PHE A 118 -11.99 10.31 -4.15
C PHE A 118 -11.97 8.82 -3.80
N ILE A 119 -10.83 8.30 -3.33
CA ILE A 119 -10.68 6.92 -2.85
C ILE A 119 -11.55 6.70 -1.62
N ALA A 120 -11.47 7.58 -0.62
CA ALA A 120 -12.20 7.46 0.64
C ALA A 120 -13.72 7.36 0.49
N ARG A 121 -14.30 7.99 -0.55
CA ARG A 121 -15.73 7.92 -0.87
C ARG A 121 -16.15 6.57 -1.46
N ARG A 122 -15.21 5.78 -1.99
CA ARG A 122 -15.45 4.46 -2.61
C ARG A 122 -15.21 3.31 -1.67
N LEU A 123 -14.43 3.55 -0.62
CA LEU A 123 -14.10 2.52 0.34
C LEU A 123 -15.24 2.30 1.34
N PRO A 124 -15.42 1.05 1.82
CA PRO A 124 -16.38 0.74 2.89
C PRO A 124 -15.96 1.42 4.20
N HIS A 125 -16.85 1.37 5.21
CA HIS A 125 -16.63 2.01 6.50
C HIS A 125 -15.34 1.55 7.20
N ARG A 126 -14.97 0.28 7.06
CA ARG A 126 -13.71 -0.28 7.57
C ARG A 126 -12.72 -0.43 6.43
N ALA A 127 -11.74 0.45 6.38
CA ALA A 127 -10.78 0.45 5.27
C ALA A 127 -9.45 1.11 5.63
N ALA A 128 -8.39 0.70 4.93
CA ALA A 128 -7.07 1.32 4.94
C ALA A 128 -6.63 1.72 3.53
N ILE A 129 -6.02 2.90 3.39
CA ILE A 129 -5.35 3.38 2.18
C ILE A 129 -3.86 3.34 2.47
N ILE A 130 -3.11 2.54 1.71
CA ILE A 130 -1.69 2.28 1.99
C ILE A 130 -0.89 2.42 0.70
N GLY A 131 0.30 2.97 0.79
CA GLY A 131 1.23 3.09 -0.34
C GLY A 131 2.01 4.39 -0.35
N ASP A 132 2.58 4.71 -1.50
CA ASP A 132 3.28 5.96 -1.75
C ASP A 132 2.30 7.11 -2.03
N PHE A 133 2.21 8.02 -1.09
CA PHE A 133 1.30 9.16 -1.19
C PHE A 133 1.90 10.35 -1.94
N ASN A 134 3.21 10.37 -2.18
CA ASN A 134 3.90 11.54 -2.74
C ASN A 134 3.49 12.85 -2.03
N LEU A 135 3.20 12.76 -0.74
CA LEU A 135 2.63 13.83 0.07
C LEU A 135 3.56 14.20 1.22
N VAL A 136 4.06 15.42 1.19
CA VAL A 136 4.75 16.04 2.33
C VAL A 136 3.72 16.76 3.21
N GLY A 137 3.80 16.57 4.53
CA GLY A 137 2.86 17.15 5.50
C GLY A 137 1.58 16.32 5.71
N PRO A 138 0.56 16.85 6.40
CA PRO A 138 -0.62 16.11 6.82
C PRO A 138 -1.53 15.77 5.62
N PRO A 139 -2.11 14.57 5.56
CA PRO A 139 -2.97 14.14 4.44
C PRO A 139 -4.34 14.83 4.42
N LEU A 140 -4.81 15.35 5.55
CA LEU A 140 -6.07 16.10 5.69
C LEU A 140 -7.28 15.35 5.10
N LEU A 141 -7.46 14.08 5.51
CA LEU A 141 -8.57 13.23 5.10
C LEU A 141 -9.51 12.99 6.29
N PRO A 142 -10.68 13.68 6.36
CA PRO A 142 -11.63 13.51 7.46
C PRO A 142 -12.09 12.05 7.61
N GLY A 143 -12.19 11.59 8.86
CA GLY A 143 -12.61 10.22 9.20
C GLY A 143 -11.55 9.15 9.02
N PHE A 144 -10.35 9.50 8.55
CA PHE A 144 -9.19 8.61 8.49
C PHE A 144 -8.09 9.08 9.43
N HIS A 145 -7.43 8.14 10.07
CA HIS A 145 -6.28 8.35 10.95
C HIS A 145 -5.00 7.88 10.26
N ASP A 146 -3.92 8.61 10.43
CA ASP A 146 -2.58 8.22 9.93
C ASP A 146 -1.95 7.24 10.94
N LEU A 147 -2.00 5.96 10.60
CA LEU A 147 -1.55 4.83 11.41
C LEU A 147 -0.17 4.28 10.98
N GLY A 148 0.39 4.81 9.90
CA GLY A 148 1.72 4.39 9.41
C GLY A 148 2.86 4.87 10.30
N PRO A 149 4.07 4.31 10.12
CA PRO A 149 5.26 4.68 10.88
C PRO A 149 5.55 6.18 10.71
N ARG A 150 6.20 6.79 11.69
CA ARG A 150 6.50 8.24 11.71
C ARG A 150 7.85 8.56 11.09
N GLU A 151 8.69 7.57 10.92
CA GLU A 151 10.02 7.64 10.37
C GLU A 151 9.99 7.99 8.88
N HIS A 152 11.15 8.37 8.36
CA HIS A 152 11.34 8.62 6.93
C HIS A 152 11.30 7.31 6.14
N THR A 153 10.56 7.31 5.05
CA THR A 153 10.38 6.14 4.19
C THR A 153 11.03 6.29 2.82
N HIS A 154 11.44 7.49 2.45
CA HIS A 154 12.03 7.79 1.14
C HIS A 154 13.31 8.62 1.29
N ARG A 155 14.30 8.34 0.43
CA ARG A 155 15.58 9.04 0.39
C ARG A 155 15.84 9.63 -0.98
N MET A 156 15.52 10.90 -1.15
CA MET A 156 15.75 11.64 -2.39
C MET A 156 17.19 12.10 -2.50
N SER A 157 17.89 11.74 -3.59
CA SER A 157 19.26 12.16 -3.91
C SER A 157 20.27 11.97 -2.77
N GLY A 158 20.03 10.99 -1.91
CA GLY A 158 20.91 10.66 -0.79
C GLY A 158 20.89 11.64 0.41
N VAL A 159 20.32 12.84 0.25
CA VAL A 159 20.39 13.93 1.26
C VAL A 159 19.03 14.16 1.94
N PHE A 160 17.95 14.29 1.17
CA PHE A 160 16.64 14.59 1.73
C PHE A 160 15.90 13.31 2.13
N ARG A 161 15.44 13.29 3.39
CA ARG A 161 14.65 12.20 3.94
C ARG A 161 13.20 12.64 4.05
N LEU A 162 12.30 11.92 3.37
CA LEU A 162 10.87 12.23 3.33
C LEU A 162 10.06 11.03 3.84
N ARG A 163 8.91 11.32 4.45
CA ARG A 163 7.90 10.33 4.81
C ARG A 163 6.81 10.35 3.75
N LEU A 164 6.94 9.53 2.71
CA LEU A 164 6.00 9.46 1.57
C LEU A 164 5.07 8.26 1.64
N ASP A 165 5.58 7.13 2.17
CA ASP A 165 4.81 5.91 2.34
C ASP A 165 4.00 5.98 3.63
N ARG A 166 2.69 5.74 3.53
CA ARG A 166 1.74 5.97 4.63
C ARG A 166 0.65 4.91 4.69
N CYS A 167 -0.03 4.89 5.84
CA CYS A 167 -1.27 4.17 6.04
C CYS A 167 -2.31 5.11 6.65
N LEU A 168 -3.37 5.39 5.91
CA LEU A 168 -4.56 6.07 6.45
C LEU A 168 -5.67 5.06 6.60
N ALA A 169 -6.29 4.98 7.78
CA ALA A 169 -7.35 4.02 8.03
C ALA A 169 -8.52 4.61 8.81
N ARG A 170 -9.69 4.00 8.62
CA ARG A 170 -10.90 4.22 9.44
C ARG A 170 -11.52 2.87 9.80
N GLY A 171 -12.02 2.75 11.02
CA GLY A 171 -12.59 1.49 11.53
C GLY A 171 -11.59 0.33 11.57
N VAL A 172 -10.29 0.64 11.53
CA VAL A 172 -9.15 -0.29 11.59
C VAL A 172 -8.16 0.25 12.61
N VAL A 173 -7.55 -0.63 13.38
CA VAL A 173 -6.52 -0.34 14.36
C VAL A 173 -5.18 -0.87 13.85
N CYS A 174 -4.11 -0.15 14.13
CA CYS A 174 -2.74 -0.61 13.87
C CYS A 174 -2.06 -0.85 15.22
N THR A 175 -1.69 -2.10 15.49
CA THR A 175 -1.02 -2.51 16.73
C THR A 175 0.49 -2.43 16.62
N GLU A 176 1.03 -2.42 15.39
CA GLU A 176 2.46 -2.33 15.11
C GLU A 176 2.68 -1.63 13.77
N ALA A 177 3.59 -0.66 13.71
CA ALA A 177 3.99 0.01 12.48
C ALA A 177 5.50 0.23 12.47
N GLU A 178 6.16 -0.23 11.40
CA GLU A 178 7.63 -0.25 11.31
C GLU A 178 8.10 0.11 9.90
N VAL A 179 9.26 0.77 9.81
CA VAL A 179 10.00 0.98 8.57
C VAL A 179 11.08 -0.08 8.46
N LEU A 180 10.96 -0.95 7.45
CA LEU A 180 11.90 -2.04 7.22
C LEU A 180 13.16 -1.57 6.47
N SER A 181 14.15 -2.44 6.40
CA SER A 181 15.38 -2.19 5.63
C SER A 181 15.05 -1.93 4.16
N ARG A 182 15.60 -0.84 3.62
CA ARG A 182 15.29 -0.31 2.28
C ARG A 182 15.59 -1.28 1.13
N GLY A 183 16.64 -2.08 1.23
CA GLY A 183 17.11 -2.86 0.09
C GLY A 183 17.64 -1.96 -1.06
N ALA A 184 17.33 -2.33 -2.30
CA ALA A 184 17.81 -1.65 -3.50
C ALA A 184 16.91 -0.46 -3.96
N SER A 185 15.71 -0.28 -3.39
CA SER A 185 14.84 0.87 -3.71
C SER A 185 15.31 2.14 -3.01
N ASP A 186 14.88 3.31 -3.48
CA ASP A 186 14.98 4.58 -2.76
C ASP A 186 13.90 4.76 -1.68
N HIS A 187 12.87 3.88 -1.70
CA HIS A 187 11.88 3.74 -0.66
C HIS A 187 12.18 2.58 0.29
N HIS A 188 11.82 2.78 1.55
CA HIS A 188 11.77 1.74 2.57
C HIS A 188 10.41 1.04 2.53
N PRO A 189 10.34 -0.31 2.65
CA PRO A 189 9.07 -0.96 2.92
C PRO A 189 8.53 -0.51 4.28
N ILE A 190 7.22 -0.30 4.36
CA ILE A 190 6.53 -0.13 5.64
C ILE A 190 5.76 -1.41 5.97
N MET A 191 5.89 -1.87 7.22
CA MET A 191 5.15 -3.00 7.77
C MET A 191 4.11 -2.50 8.76
N LEU A 192 2.91 -3.07 8.70
CA LEU A 192 1.77 -2.70 9.52
C LEU A 192 1.07 -3.98 10.01
N ARG A 193 0.75 -4.04 11.29
CA ARG A 193 -0.14 -5.05 11.84
C ARG A 193 -1.52 -4.43 12.05
N LEU A 194 -2.45 -4.79 11.17
CA LEU A 194 -3.79 -4.20 11.12
C LEU A 194 -4.85 -5.18 11.61
N GLU A 195 -5.82 -4.67 12.35
CA GLU A 195 -6.97 -5.41 12.89
C GLU A 195 -8.25 -4.60 12.71
N SER A 196 -9.39 -5.26 12.53
CA SER A 196 -10.67 -4.56 12.52
C SER A 196 -10.96 -4.02 13.92
N ALA A 197 -11.40 -2.75 14.02
CA ALA A 197 -11.79 -2.19 15.31
C ALA A 197 -12.96 -2.95 15.96
N ALA A 198 -13.77 -3.67 15.19
CA ALA A 198 -14.84 -4.51 15.71
C ALA A 198 -14.32 -5.74 16.45
N ASP A 199 -13.17 -6.28 16.05
CA ASP A 199 -12.57 -7.48 16.65
C ASP A 199 -11.91 -7.16 18.01
N MET A 200 -11.66 -5.87 18.29
CA MET A 200 -11.08 -5.37 19.54
C MET A 200 -12.13 -5.02 20.61
N ALA A 201 -13.43 -5.02 20.26
CA ALA A 201 -14.47 -4.80 21.26
C ALA A 201 -14.46 -5.98 22.24
N PRO A 202 -14.35 -5.76 23.58
CA PRO A 202 -14.43 -6.84 24.54
C PRO A 202 -15.79 -7.54 24.37
N HIS A 203 -15.78 -8.86 24.23
CA HIS A 203 -16.99 -9.65 24.35
C HIS A 203 -17.57 -9.39 25.75
N ILE A 204 -18.51 -8.46 25.85
CA ILE A 204 -19.34 -8.32 27.04
C ILE A 204 -20.22 -9.58 27.05
N VAL A 205 -19.75 -10.61 27.74
CA VAL A 205 -20.58 -11.76 28.09
C VAL A 205 -21.66 -11.21 29.02
N SER A 206 -22.84 -10.97 28.48
CA SER A 206 -24.04 -10.73 29.27
C SER A 206 -24.30 -11.98 30.10
N ARG A 207 -24.08 -11.88 31.40
CA ARG A 207 -24.58 -12.84 32.41
C ARG A 207 -26.03 -12.60 32.67
#